data_517ed511c4c91f76d0bee8b32f57f9ca
#
_entry.id   517ed511c4c91f76d0bee8b32f57f9ca
#
_cell.length_a   1.000
_cell.length_b   1.000
_cell.length_c   1.000
_cell.angle_alpha   90.00
_cell.angle_beta   90.00
_cell.angle_gamma   90.00
#
_symmetry.space_group_name_H-M   'P 1'
#
loop_
_entity.id
_entity.type
_entity.pdbx_description
1 polymer ?
#
loop_
_entity_poly.entity_id
_entity_poly.type
_entity_poly.pdbx_seq_one_letter_code
_entity_poly.pdbx_strand_id
1 'polypeptide(L)'
;PRVLHRALKITGNYFLGIFLYSLMIVMAADLGRLFFKYVCRVSWIHSRIAFNVAGAVCVLLIIGLCVRGIIHAKYIKVTPYEVTISKTVPDTNKLKVVLVADTHFGYNAGVIHAHELVHKINKQKPDLVCIAGDIFDNEYDAIRSPERLAKILRSIKSTYGVYACWGNHDLNEAILAGFTFHHKGDNISDVKDPRMNEFLRKSNIKLLED
;
A
#
# COMPACT_ATOMS: atom_id res chain seq x y z
N PRO A 1 20.88 -6.32 -15.07
CA PRO A 1 19.60 -5.73 -15.55
C PRO A 1 18.55 -5.63 -14.44
N ARG A 2 18.30 -6.72 -13.66
CA ARG A 2 17.26 -6.75 -12.61
C ARG A 2 17.44 -5.72 -11.48
N VAL A 3 18.68 -5.48 -11.03
CA VAL A 3 18.96 -4.50 -9.96
C VAL A 3 18.66 -3.08 -10.42
N LEU A 4 19.08 -2.73 -11.63
CA LEU A 4 18.82 -1.40 -12.22
C LEU A 4 17.32 -1.18 -12.43
N HIS A 5 16.61 -2.16 -12.98
CA HIS A 5 15.16 -2.10 -13.17
C HIS A 5 14.44 -1.86 -11.84
N ARG A 6 14.79 -2.64 -10.80
CA ARG A 6 14.22 -2.46 -9.46
C ARG A 6 14.51 -1.07 -8.87
N ALA A 7 15.74 -0.58 -9.01
CA ALA A 7 16.11 0.74 -8.55
C ALA A 7 15.30 1.82 -9.24
N LEU A 8 15.13 1.73 -10.57
CA LEU A 8 14.32 2.68 -11.36
C LEU A 8 12.85 2.65 -10.95
N LYS A 9 12.25 1.46 -10.75
CA LYS A 9 10.85 1.33 -10.29
C LYS A 9 10.65 1.96 -8.91
N ILE A 10 11.52 1.63 -7.95
CA ILE A 10 11.44 2.21 -6.59
C ILE A 10 11.62 3.72 -6.64
N THR A 11 12.63 4.22 -7.37
CA THR A 11 12.86 5.66 -7.52
C THR A 11 11.67 6.35 -8.17
N GLY A 12 11.08 5.76 -9.21
CA GLY A 12 9.89 6.29 -9.88
C GLY A 12 8.69 6.40 -8.95
N ASN A 13 8.45 5.37 -8.13
CA ASN A 13 7.33 5.38 -7.17
C ASN A 13 7.48 6.50 -6.12
N TYR A 14 8.68 6.69 -5.57
CA TYR A 14 8.92 7.80 -4.64
C TYR A 14 8.91 9.16 -5.34
N PHE A 15 9.46 9.24 -6.55
CA PHE A 15 9.48 10.47 -7.33
C PHE A 15 8.08 11.01 -7.60
N LEU A 16 7.13 10.14 -7.95
CA LEU A 16 5.74 10.55 -8.22
C LEU A 16 5.11 11.23 -7.00
N GLY A 17 5.31 10.67 -5.81
CA GLY A 17 4.82 11.26 -4.55
C GLY A 17 5.49 12.60 -4.23
N ILE A 18 6.82 12.68 -4.37
CA ILE A 18 7.58 13.92 -4.15
C ILE A 18 7.14 15.00 -5.15
N PHE A 19 6.99 14.63 -6.42
CA PHE A 19 6.54 15.54 -7.48
C PHE A 19 5.15 16.10 -7.18
N LEU A 20 4.20 15.24 -6.78
CA LEU A 20 2.83 15.68 -6.48
C LEU A 20 2.80 16.66 -5.31
N TYR A 21 3.49 16.37 -4.20
CA TYR A 21 3.57 17.29 -3.07
C TYR A 21 4.28 18.60 -3.47
N SER A 22 5.34 18.52 -4.26
CA SER A 22 6.05 19.72 -4.75
C SER A 22 5.13 20.59 -5.58
N LEU A 23 4.39 19.99 -6.52
CA LEU A 23 3.44 20.71 -7.37
C LEU A 23 2.37 21.41 -6.52
N MET A 24 1.75 20.71 -5.58
CA MET A 24 0.69 21.28 -4.73
C MET A 24 1.21 22.44 -3.87
N ILE A 25 2.39 22.27 -3.24
CA ILE A 25 2.96 23.27 -2.34
C ILE A 25 3.38 24.52 -3.12
N VAL A 26 4.06 24.33 -4.26
CA VAL A 26 4.49 25.45 -5.11
C VAL A 26 3.29 26.21 -5.65
N MET A 27 2.27 25.50 -6.16
CA MET A 27 1.02 26.15 -6.60
C MET A 27 0.35 26.95 -5.49
N ALA A 28 0.24 26.37 -4.29
CA ALA A 28 -0.34 27.07 -3.14
C ALA A 28 0.47 28.32 -2.75
N ALA A 29 1.81 28.22 -2.75
CA ALA A 29 2.70 29.33 -2.47
C ALA A 29 2.59 30.45 -3.52
N ASP A 30 2.51 30.10 -4.81
CA ASP A 30 2.36 31.06 -5.90
C ASP A 30 0.99 31.76 -5.85
N LEU A 31 -0.09 31.01 -5.61
CA LEU A 31 -1.43 31.58 -5.42
C LEU A 31 -1.44 32.52 -4.20
N GLY A 32 -0.86 32.11 -3.09
CA GLY A 32 -0.70 32.96 -1.91
C GLY A 32 0.08 34.24 -2.24
N ARG A 33 1.19 34.10 -2.95
CA ARG A 33 1.99 35.27 -3.39
C ARG A 33 1.20 36.23 -4.26
N LEU A 34 0.41 35.70 -5.22
CA LEU A 34 -0.44 36.51 -6.08
C LEU A 34 -1.51 37.24 -5.26
N PHE A 35 -2.13 36.53 -4.31
CA PHE A 35 -3.14 37.13 -3.42
C PHE A 35 -2.55 38.27 -2.59
N PHE A 36 -1.44 38.07 -1.91
CA PHE A 36 -0.79 39.12 -1.11
C PHE A 36 -0.29 40.28 -1.96
N LYS A 37 0.14 40.01 -3.19
CA LYS A 37 0.61 41.03 -4.11
C LYS A 37 -0.55 41.94 -4.61
N TYR A 38 -1.64 41.33 -5.09
CA TYR A 38 -2.66 42.05 -5.82
C TYR A 38 -3.86 42.46 -4.95
N VAL A 39 -4.22 41.65 -3.97
CA VAL A 39 -5.36 41.90 -3.07
C VAL A 39 -4.91 42.66 -1.83
N CYS A 40 -3.92 42.12 -1.09
CA CYS A 40 -3.43 42.75 0.13
C CYS A 40 -2.43 43.91 -0.15
N ARG A 41 -1.89 44.00 -1.36
CA ARG A 41 -0.91 45.02 -1.79
C ARG A 41 0.30 45.15 -0.88
N VAL A 42 0.81 44.02 -0.37
CA VAL A 42 1.94 43.95 0.54
C VAL A 42 3.24 44.19 -0.22
N SER A 43 3.93 45.31 0.03
CA SER A 43 5.10 45.72 -0.75
C SER A 43 6.34 44.85 -0.54
N TRP A 44 6.55 44.34 0.66
CA TRP A 44 7.78 43.55 0.99
C TRP A 44 7.79 42.16 0.29
N ILE A 45 6.67 41.67 -0.22
CA ILE A 45 6.57 40.39 -0.91
C ILE A 45 7.39 40.35 -2.22
N HIS A 46 7.75 41.52 -2.73
CA HIS A 46 8.62 41.67 -3.91
C HIS A 46 10.11 41.55 -3.57
N SER A 47 10.47 41.52 -2.29
CA SER A 47 11.88 41.45 -1.88
C SER A 47 12.46 40.06 -2.18
N ARG A 48 13.77 40.07 -2.50
CA ARG A 48 14.52 38.79 -2.70
C ARG A 48 14.54 37.95 -1.42
N ILE A 49 14.53 38.61 -0.25
CA ILE A 49 14.47 37.92 1.05
C ILE A 49 13.16 37.18 1.20
N ALA A 50 12.02 37.82 0.93
CA ALA A 50 10.70 37.17 0.99
C ALA A 50 10.62 35.94 0.07
N PHE A 51 11.15 36.07 -1.16
CA PHE A 51 11.20 34.95 -2.12
C PHE A 51 12.04 33.78 -1.60
N ASN A 52 13.24 34.06 -1.11
CA ASN A 52 14.13 33.02 -0.58
C ASN A 52 13.54 32.34 0.68
N VAL A 53 12.93 33.09 1.58
CA VAL A 53 12.28 32.55 2.78
C VAL A 53 11.09 31.68 2.38
N ALA A 54 10.24 32.15 1.47
CA ALA A 54 9.11 31.34 0.97
C ALA A 54 9.59 30.04 0.31
N GLY A 55 10.63 30.11 -0.52
CA GLY A 55 11.24 28.92 -1.13
C GLY A 55 11.78 27.93 -0.10
N ALA A 56 12.51 28.43 0.90
CA ALA A 56 13.02 27.59 2.00
C ALA A 56 11.87 26.91 2.77
N VAL A 57 10.81 27.65 3.09
CA VAL A 57 9.61 27.09 3.75
C VAL A 57 8.96 26.01 2.87
N CYS A 58 8.79 26.24 1.57
CA CYS A 58 8.26 25.23 0.66
C CYS A 58 9.09 23.94 0.65
N VAL A 59 10.43 24.07 0.57
CA VAL A 59 11.34 22.91 0.60
C VAL A 59 11.21 22.14 1.91
N LEU A 60 11.20 22.84 3.05
CA LEU A 60 11.03 22.20 4.36
C LEU A 60 9.67 21.49 4.50
N LEU A 61 8.60 22.08 4.00
CA LEU A 61 7.27 21.47 3.99
C LEU A 61 7.24 20.22 3.10
N ILE A 62 7.83 20.26 1.90
CA ILE A 62 7.92 19.12 1.00
C ILE A 62 8.67 17.97 1.68
N ILE A 63 9.84 18.24 2.23
CA ILE A 63 10.63 17.24 2.95
C ILE A 63 9.84 16.67 4.13
N GLY A 64 9.24 17.51 4.96
CA GLY A 64 8.47 17.11 6.12
C GLY A 64 7.28 16.21 5.76
N LEU A 65 6.52 16.58 4.73
CA LEU A 65 5.38 15.79 4.27
C LEU A 65 5.81 14.46 3.63
N CYS A 66 6.88 14.45 2.84
CA CYS A 66 7.42 13.22 2.25
C CYS A 66 7.92 12.26 3.34
N VAL A 67 8.69 12.74 4.31
CA VAL A 67 9.17 11.91 5.43
C VAL A 67 8.00 11.37 6.25
N ARG A 68 7.03 12.23 6.61
CA ARG A 68 5.81 11.82 7.31
C ARG A 68 5.03 10.75 6.52
N GLY A 69 4.87 10.95 5.21
CA GLY A 69 4.17 10.00 4.33
C GLY A 69 4.86 8.63 4.31
N ILE A 70 6.19 8.60 4.15
CA ILE A 70 6.98 7.35 4.15
C ILE A 70 6.88 6.62 5.50
N ILE A 71 6.92 7.34 6.62
CA ILE A 71 6.77 6.76 7.95
C ILE A 71 5.36 6.20 8.12
N HIS A 72 4.35 7.00 7.75
CA HIS A 72 2.94 6.62 7.92
C HIS A 72 2.56 5.41 7.06
N ALA A 73 3.06 5.33 5.83
CA ALA A 73 2.81 4.20 4.93
C ALA A 73 3.36 2.86 5.45
N LYS A 74 4.34 2.88 6.36
CA LYS A 74 4.87 1.67 7.01
C LYS A 74 4.10 1.25 8.27
N TYR A 75 3.22 2.10 8.77
CA TYR A 75 2.52 1.85 10.02
C TYR A 75 1.21 1.12 9.77
N ILE A 76 1.12 -0.13 10.24
CA ILE A 76 -0.09 -0.93 10.19
C ILE A 76 -0.94 -0.61 11.41
N LYS A 77 -2.13 -0.05 11.18
CA LYS A 77 -3.12 0.26 12.22
C LYS A 77 -4.10 -0.89 12.34
N VAL A 78 -4.36 -1.33 13.57
CA VAL A 78 -5.46 -2.26 13.87
C VAL A 78 -6.67 -1.46 14.28
N THR A 79 -7.81 -1.69 13.62
CA THR A 79 -9.08 -1.02 13.94
C THR A 79 -10.10 -2.10 14.36
N PRO A 80 -10.52 -2.13 15.62
CA PRO A 80 -11.51 -3.09 16.08
C PRO A 80 -12.92 -2.67 15.66
N TYR A 81 -13.72 -3.65 15.26
CA TYR A 81 -15.15 -3.54 15.04
C TYR A 81 -15.87 -4.64 15.79
N GLU A 82 -17.04 -4.34 16.37
CA GLU A 82 -17.93 -5.33 16.94
C GLU A 82 -19.20 -5.39 16.10
N VAL A 83 -19.56 -6.61 15.68
CA VAL A 83 -20.76 -6.88 14.89
C VAL A 83 -21.56 -7.95 15.60
N THR A 84 -22.82 -7.65 15.90
CA THR A 84 -23.75 -8.63 16.45
C THR A 84 -24.60 -9.19 15.33
N ILE A 85 -24.62 -10.52 15.21
CA ILE A 85 -25.48 -11.24 14.29
C ILE A 85 -26.53 -12.02 15.08
N SER A 86 -27.76 -12.06 14.59
CA SER A 86 -28.89 -12.76 15.24
C SER A 86 -28.87 -14.28 15.04
N LYS A 87 -27.90 -14.82 14.31
CA LYS A 87 -27.78 -16.25 14.06
C LYS A 87 -27.00 -16.92 15.19
N THR A 88 -27.59 -17.94 15.80
CA THR A 88 -26.94 -18.77 16.81
C THR A 88 -26.10 -19.85 16.13
N VAL A 89 -24.86 -20.00 16.57
CA VAL A 89 -23.97 -21.08 16.16
C VAL A 89 -23.69 -21.96 17.39
N PRO A 90 -23.90 -23.27 17.34
CA PRO A 90 -23.58 -24.16 18.46
C PRO A 90 -22.10 -23.99 18.87
N ASP A 91 -21.86 -23.99 20.18
CA ASP A 91 -20.53 -23.93 20.79
C ASP A 91 -19.68 -22.69 20.49
N THR A 92 -20.27 -21.66 19.87
CA THR A 92 -19.53 -20.44 19.52
C THR A 92 -20.36 -19.19 19.81
N ASN A 93 -20.04 -18.52 20.90
CA ASN A 93 -20.66 -17.24 21.27
C ASN A 93 -19.93 -16.01 20.70
N LYS A 94 -18.69 -16.17 20.30
CA LYS A 94 -17.86 -15.09 19.79
C LYS A 94 -16.83 -15.64 18.78
N LEU A 95 -16.76 -15.02 17.61
CA LEU A 95 -15.75 -15.33 16.59
C LEU A 95 -14.91 -14.08 16.35
N LYS A 96 -13.59 -14.21 16.49
CA LYS A 96 -12.64 -13.14 16.20
C LYS A 96 -12.08 -13.31 14.79
N VAL A 97 -12.52 -12.47 13.88
CA VAL A 97 -12.04 -12.44 12.50
C VAL A 97 -11.06 -11.28 12.33
N VAL A 98 -9.90 -11.53 11.75
CA VAL A 98 -9.00 -10.48 11.27
C VAL A 98 -9.15 -10.39 9.76
N LEU A 99 -9.52 -9.21 9.29
CA LEU A 99 -9.60 -8.88 7.87
C LEU A 99 -8.36 -8.05 7.49
N VAL A 100 -7.69 -8.46 6.42
CA VAL A 100 -6.54 -7.79 5.81
C VAL A 100 -6.86 -7.55 4.34
N ALA A 101 -6.50 -6.40 3.79
CA ALA A 101 -6.59 -6.10 2.37
C ALA A 101 -5.38 -5.29 1.93
N ASP A 102 -5.15 -5.20 0.63
CA ASP A 102 -4.22 -4.26 0.00
C ASP A 102 -2.79 -4.36 0.56
N THR A 103 -2.25 -5.57 0.68
CA THR A 103 -0.88 -5.76 1.19
C THR A 103 0.19 -5.39 0.19
N HIS A 104 -0.11 -5.45 -1.11
CA HIS A 104 0.73 -5.06 -2.24
C HIS A 104 2.20 -5.49 -2.07
N PHE A 105 2.43 -6.77 -1.78
CA PHE A 105 3.79 -7.28 -1.69
C PHE A 105 4.50 -7.18 -3.05
N GLY A 106 5.59 -6.41 -3.08
CA GLY A 106 6.30 -6.10 -4.32
C GLY A 106 7.55 -5.26 -4.12
N TYR A 107 7.65 -4.17 -4.87
CA TYR A 107 8.83 -3.29 -4.83
C TYR A 107 8.94 -2.54 -3.50
N ASN A 108 7.83 -2.05 -2.95
CA ASN A 108 7.80 -1.17 -1.79
C ASN A 108 7.46 -1.92 -0.49
N ALA A 109 6.59 -2.94 -0.55
CA ALA A 109 6.22 -3.79 0.57
C ALA A 109 6.91 -5.15 0.46
N GLY A 110 7.67 -5.55 1.45
CA GLY A 110 8.45 -6.79 1.45
C GLY A 110 8.51 -7.45 2.82
N VAL A 111 9.61 -8.15 3.06
CA VAL A 111 9.83 -8.98 4.26
C VAL A 111 9.60 -8.22 5.58
N ILE A 112 10.05 -6.97 5.68
CA ILE A 112 9.88 -6.16 6.91
C ILE A 112 8.41 -5.85 7.15
N HIS A 113 7.69 -5.48 6.10
CA HIS A 113 6.26 -5.20 6.17
C HIS A 113 5.46 -6.47 6.55
N ALA A 114 5.81 -7.62 5.95
CA ALA A 114 5.20 -8.89 6.29
C ALA A 114 5.43 -9.31 7.75
N HIS A 115 6.62 -9.09 8.30
CA HIS A 115 6.88 -9.34 9.72
C HIS A 115 5.99 -8.51 10.63
N GLU A 116 5.86 -7.21 10.35
CA GLU A 116 4.98 -6.32 11.12
C GLU A 116 3.52 -6.74 11.00
N LEU A 117 3.06 -7.07 9.78
CA LEU A 117 1.70 -7.54 9.53
C LEU A 117 1.40 -8.81 10.34
N VAL A 118 2.24 -9.83 10.22
CA VAL A 118 2.07 -11.12 10.94
C VAL A 118 2.11 -10.91 12.45
N HIS A 119 3.01 -10.05 12.94
CA HIS A 119 3.07 -9.70 14.36
C HIS A 119 1.76 -9.08 14.84
N LYS A 120 1.22 -8.12 14.09
CA LYS A 120 -0.07 -7.46 14.41
C LYS A 120 -1.24 -8.45 14.37
N ILE A 121 -1.31 -9.31 13.35
CA ILE A 121 -2.33 -10.36 13.24
C ILE A 121 -2.26 -11.30 14.46
N ASN A 122 -1.10 -11.87 14.72
CA ASN A 122 -0.93 -12.86 15.80
C ASN A 122 -1.20 -12.27 17.19
N LYS A 123 -0.91 -10.97 17.38
CA LYS A 123 -1.24 -10.26 18.64
C LYS A 123 -2.76 -10.20 18.87
N GLN A 124 -3.57 -10.22 17.81
CA GLN A 124 -5.03 -10.25 17.94
C GLN A 124 -5.55 -11.62 18.38
N LYS A 125 -4.77 -12.70 18.24
CA LYS A 125 -5.21 -14.09 18.50
C LYS A 125 -6.51 -14.40 17.74
N PRO A 126 -6.52 -14.31 16.40
CA PRO A 126 -7.73 -14.50 15.60
C PRO A 126 -8.16 -15.96 15.56
N ASP A 127 -9.46 -16.19 15.45
CA ASP A 127 -10.01 -17.50 15.11
C ASP A 127 -9.92 -17.75 13.62
N LEU A 128 -10.13 -16.71 12.81
CA LEU A 128 -10.09 -16.74 11.35
C LEU A 128 -9.34 -15.53 10.81
N VAL A 129 -8.57 -15.72 9.76
CA VAL A 129 -7.92 -14.62 9.01
C VAL A 129 -8.42 -14.64 7.56
N CYS A 130 -8.92 -13.51 7.09
CA CYS A 130 -9.38 -13.29 5.73
C CYS A 130 -8.49 -12.23 5.07
N ILE A 131 -7.95 -12.53 3.90
CA ILE A 131 -7.17 -11.60 3.07
C ILE A 131 -8.02 -11.26 1.83
N ALA A 132 -8.50 -10.03 1.78
CA ALA A 132 -9.48 -9.58 0.80
C ALA A 132 -8.80 -8.95 -0.42
N GLY A 133 -7.96 -9.72 -1.11
CA GLY A 133 -7.33 -9.34 -2.37
C GLY A 133 -6.18 -8.36 -2.24
N ASP A 134 -5.61 -8.00 -3.40
CA ASP A 134 -4.47 -7.12 -3.60
C ASP A 134 -3.27 -7.52 -2.73
N ILE A 135 -2.97 -8.83 -2.77
CA ILE A 135 -1.86 -9.44 -2.02
C ILE A 135 -0.54 -9.05 -2.67
N PHE A 136 -0.51 -9.03 -3.99
CA PHE A 136 0.66 -8.72 -4.80
C PHE A 136 0.53 -7.33 -5.42
N ASP A 137 1.69 -6.78 -5.84
CA ASP A 137 1.78 -5.51 -6.55
C ASP A 137 2.02 -5.81 -8.04
N ASN A 138 1.05 -6.47 -8.69
CA ASN A 138 0.96 -6.88 -10.10
C ASN A 138 2.04 -7.84 -10.61
N GLU A 139 3.30 -7.63 -10.25
CA GLU A 139 4.42 -8.40 -10.76
C GLU A 139 4.96 -9.34 -9.68
N TYR A 140 4.90 -10.66 -9.87
CA TYR A 140 5.52 -11.60 -8.95
C TYR A 140 7.03 -11.37 -8.78
N ASP A 141 7.72 -10.99 -9.86
CA ASP A 141 9.16 -10.68 -9.86
C ASP A 141 9.51 -9.40 -9.06
N ALA A 142 8.52 -8.59 -8.68
CA ALA A 142 8.69 -7.46 -7.78
C ALA A 142 9.06 -7.91 -6.35
N ILE A 143 8.70 -9.15 -5.96
CA ILE A 143 9.01 -9.70 -4.65
C ILE A 143 10.49 -10.08 -4.59
N ARG A 144 11.26 -9.43 -3.72
CA ARG A 144 12.72 -9.66 -3.62
C ARG A 144 13.09 -11.05 -3.11
N SER A 145 12.30 -11.62 -2.19
CA SER A 145 12.59 -12.88 -1.52
C SER A 145 11.30 -13.65 -1.25
N PRO A 146 10.66 -14.23 -2.30
CA PRO A 146 9.34 -14.84 -2.19
C PRO A 146 9.32 -16.00 -1.17
N GLU A 147 10.33 -16.84 -1.13
CA GLU A 147 10.40 -17.97 -0.18
C GLU A 147 10.45 -17.50 1.28
N ARG A 148 11.22 -16.43 1.54
CA ARG A 148 11.29 -15.85 2.89
C ARG A 148 9.98 -15.19 3.27
N LEU A 149 9.34 -14.50 2.33
CA LEU A 149 8.04 -13.85 2.51
C LEU A 149 6.97 -14.90 2.82
N ALA A 150 6.90 -15.98 2.02
CA ALA A 150 5.97 -17.07 2.23
C ALA A 150 6.16 -17.75 3.61
N LYS A 151 7.41 -17.97 4.04
CA LYS A 151 7.71 -18.50 5.37
C LYS A 151 7.20 -17.60 6.50
N ILE A 152 7.28 -16.28 6.34
CA ILE A 152 6.77 -15.32 7.33
C ILE A 152 5.25 -15.39 7.37
N LEU A 153 4.57 -15.35 6.21
CA LEU A 153 3.11 -15.42 6.14
C LEU A 153 2.58 -16.77 6.69
N ARG A 154 3.31 -17.85 6.46
CA ARG A 154 3.00 -19.18 7.05
C ARG A 154 2.98 -19.17 8.58
N SER A 155 3.62 -18.20 9.23
CA SER A 155 3.62 -18.07 10.69
C SER A 155 2.42 -17.34 11.27
N ILE A 156 1.43 -16.99 10.45
CA ILE A 156 0.12 -16.50 10.90
C ILE A 156 -0.58 -17.63 11.69
N LYS A 157 -1.05 -17.28 12.88
CA LYS A 157 -1.75 -18.20 13.78
C LYS A 157 -3.22 -17.90 13.78
N SER A 158 -4.04 -18.92 13.54
CA SER A 158 -5.52 -18.84 13.57
C SER A 158 -6.10 -20.23 13.81
N THR A 159 -7.28 -20.30 14.45
CA THR A 159 -7.95 -21.56 14.77
C THR A 159 -8.50 -22.23 13.52
N TYR A 160 -9.15 -21.45 12.63
CA TYR A 160 -9.85 -21.97 11.45
C TYR A 160 -9.07 -21.74 10.15
N GLY A 161 -7.87 -21.15 10.24
CA GLY A 161 -6.98 -20.98 9.09
C GLY A 161 -6.99 -19.58 8.50
N VAL A 162 -6.24 -19.44 7.41
CA VAL A 162 -6.07 -18.20 6.65
C VAL A 162 -6.65 -18.42 5.26
N TYR A 163 -7.53 -17.54 4.84
CA TYR A 163 -8.20 -17.59 3.55
C TYR A 163 -7.96 -16.31 2.79
N ALA A 164 -7.86 -16.39 1.48
CA ALA A 164 -7.67 -15.24 0.60
C ALA A 164 -8.59 -15.32 -0.62
N CYS A 165 -8.91 -14.19 -1.19
CA CYS A 165 -9.43 -14.07 -2.56
C CYS A 165 -8.47 -13.19 -3.38
N TRP A 166 -8.64 -13.19 -4.68
CA TRP A 166 -7.92 -12.31 -5.59
C TRP A 166 -8.50 -10.90 -5.57
N GLY A 167 -7.63 -9.90 -5.70
CA GLY A 167 -7.97 -8.53 -6.04
C GLY A 167 -7.54 -8.18 -7.46
N ASN A 168 -7.75 -6.95 -7.86
CA ASN A 168 -7.41 -6.50 -9.22
C ASN A 168 -5.89 -6.39 -9.45
N HIS A 169 -5.09 -6.12 -8.40
CA HIS A 169 -3.63 -6.10 -8.49
C HIS A 169 -2.97 -7.48 -8.41
N ASP A 170 -3.72 -8.52 -8.13
CA ASP A 170 -3.23 -9.91 -8.16
C ASP A 170 -3.26 -10.51 -9.57
N LEU A 171 -3.76 -9.75 -10.54
CA LEU A 171 -3.77 -10.09 -11.95
C LEU A 171 -2.56 -9.45 -12.64
N ASN A 172 -1.97 -10.14 -13.61
CA ASN A 172 -0.82 -9.62 -14.36
C ASN A 172 -1.29 -8.65 -15.46
N GLU A 173 -1.90 -7.55 -15.06
CA GLU A 173 -2.43 -6.52 -15.94
C GLU A 173 -1.50 -5.32 -16.06
N ALA A 174 -1.55 -4.65 -17.23
CA ALA A 174 -0.82 -3.41 -17.42
C ALA A 174 -1.44 -2.29 -16.56
N ILE A 175 -0.62 -1.70 -15.69
CA ILE A 175 -1.02 -0.57 -14.86
C ILE A 175 -0.35 0.70 -15.33
N LEU A 176 -1.15 1.75 -15.53
CA LEU A 176 -0.68 3.10 -15.74
C LEU A 176 -1.24 4.02 -14.65
N ALA A 177 -0.35 4.64 -13.88
CA ALA A 177 -0.70 5.58 -12.81
C ALA A 177 -1.71 5.04 -11.77
N GLY A 178 -1.67 3.72 -11.45
CA GLY A 178 -2.57 3.08 -10.49
C GLY A 178 -3.90 2.61 -11.08
N PHE A 179 -4.13 2.78 -12.38
CA PHE A 179 -5.31 2.28 -13.07
C PHE A 179 -4.97 1.03 -13.88
N THR A 180 -5.78 -0.02 -13.73
CA THR A 180 -5.70 -1.23 -14.55
C THR A 180 -6.43 -1.00 -15.88
N PHE A 181 -5.81 -1.38 -16.99
CA PHE A 181 -6.41 -1.32 -18.31
C PHE A 181 -6.75 -2.73 -18.78
N HIS A 182 -8.03 -3.07 -18.69
CA HIS A 182 -8.56 -4.32 -19.24
C HIS A 182 -8.67 -4.22 -20.76
N HIS A 183 -8.04 -5.13 -21.48
CA HIS A 183 -8.33 -5.32 -22.89
C HIS A 183 -9.58 -6.23 -23.02
N LYS A 184 -10.62 -5.73 -23.70
CA LYS A 184 -11.80 -6.54 -24.01
C LYS A 184 -11.37 -7.74 -24.84
N GLY A 185 -11.38 -8.94 -24.26
CA GLY A 185 -11.02 -10.19 -24.93
C GLY A 185 -10.03 -11.07 -24.18
N ASP A 186 -9.38 -10.56 -23.13
CA ASP A 186 -8.46 -11.37 -22.32
C ASP A 186 -9.28 -12.26 -21.36
N ASN A 187 -9.12 -13.56 -21.47
CA ASN A 187 -9.61 -14.47 -20.47
C ASN A 187 -8.85 -14.23 -19.17
N ILE A 188 -9.55 -13.96 -18.08
CA ILE A 188 -8.97 -13.69 -16.75
C ILE A 188 -8.00 -14.81 -16.31
N SER A 189 -8.22 -16.05 -16.78
CA SER A 189 -7.33 -17.19 -16.52
C SER A 189 -5.93 -17.06 -17.12
N ASP A 190 -5.76 -16.31 -18.22
CA ASP A 190 -4.48 -16.18 -18.93
C ASP A 190 -3.59 -15.07 -18.34
N VAL A 191 -4.13 -14.25 -17.44
CA VAL A 191 -3.45 -13.08 -16.86
C VAL A 191 -2.83 -13.37 -15.49
N LYS A 192 -3.19 -14.49 -14.85
CA LYS A 192 -2.66 -14.86 -13.54
C LYS A 192 -1.28 -15.52 -13.65
N ASP A 193 -0.30 -15.02 -12.88
CA ASP A 193 0.99 -15.70 -12.75
C ASP A 193 0.83 -16.95 -11.87
N PRO A 194 1.08 -18.17 -12.40
CA PRO A 194 0.89 -19.41 -11.64
C PRO A 194 1.80 -19.50 -10.40
N ARG A 195 2.89 -18.70 -10.35
CA ARG A 195 3.78 -18.62 -9.20
C ARG A 195 3.09 -17.96 -7.99
N MET A 196 2.06 -17.13 -8.20
CA MET A 196 1.27 -16.52 -7.12
C MET A 196 0.47 -17.58 -6.37
N ASN A 197 -0.17 -18.52 -7.07
CA ASN A 197 -0.86 -19.67 -6.47
C ASN A 197 0.10 -20.52 -5.63
N GLU A 198 1.28 -20.85 -6.19
CA GLU A 198 2.30 -21.61 -5.47
C GLU A 198 2.79 -20.89 -4.23
N PHE A 199 2.94 -19.56 -4.31
CA PHE A 199 3.31 -18.73 -3.17
C PHE A 199 2.27 -18.79 -2.05
N LEU A 200 0.97 -18.66 -2.36
CA LEU A 200 -0.11 -18.77 -1.37
C LEU A 200 -0.13 -20.16 -0.73
N ARG A 201 0.04 -21.21 -1.52
CA ARG A 201 0.15 -22.58 -1.03
C ARG A 201 1.33 -22.76 -0.05
N LYS A 202 2.53 -22.24 -0.39
CA LYS A 202 3.70 -22.23 0.49
C LYS A 202 3.50 -21.43 1.75
N SER A 203 2.68 -20.37 1.69
CA SER A 203 2.31 -19.53 2.81
C SER A 203 1.24 -20.14 3.72
N ASN A 204 0.70 -21.32 3.39
CA ASN A 204 -0.43 -21.97 4.07
C ASN A 204 -1.69 -21.08 4.06
N ILE A 205 -1.91 -20.35 2.97
CA ILE A 205 -3.08 -19.51 2.73
C ILE A 205 -3.97 -20.25 1.73
N LYS A 206 -5.24 -20.48 2.10
CA LYS A 206 -6.23 -21.11 1.24
C LYS A 206 -6.88 -20.06 0.37
N LEU A 207 -6.71 -20.20 -0.94
CA LEU A 207 -7.37 -19.34 -1.91
C LEU A 207 -8.83 -19.80 -2.08
N LEU A 208 -9.74 -18.83 -2.05
CA LEU A 208 -11.16 -19.03 -2.37
C LEU A 208 -11.36 -18.59 -3.82
N GLU A 209 -11.65 -19.55 -4.69
CA GLU A 209 -12.01 -19.35 -6.10
C GLU A 209 -13.38 -19.96 -6.30
N ASP A 210 -14.24 -19.30 -7.07
CA ASP A 210 -15.53 -19.80 -7.53
C ASP A 210 -15.35 -20.73 -8.74
#